data_62de402c04f1dad88cf76ac257f9b6d4
#
_entry.id   62de402c04f1dad88cf76ac257f9b6d4
#
_cell.length_a   1.000
_cell.length_b   1.000
_cell.length_c   1.000
_cell.angle_alpha   90.00
_cell.angle_beta   90.00
_cell.angle_gamma   90.00
#
_symmetry.space_group_name_H-M   'P 1'
#
loop_
_entity.id
_entity.type
_entity.pdbx_description
1 polymer ?
#
loop_
_entity_poly.entity_id
_entity_poly.type
_entity_poly.pdbx_seq_one_letter_code
_entity_poly.pdbx_strand_id
1 'polypeptide(L)'
;MSLAHLAREFGIRGPASNCLTACAASTQAIGEAFSMIRRGDADIMMSGGTHTMIHPLGVTGFNRLTALSTFKGDPTLASRPFCMSRDGFVMGEGSGMVILEKLGHALARGATPLAEVIGYGSSADAFRITDIQPEGRGAAAAINAALQQAQIDPAAVGPDGRPLIHYISAHGTGTKENDSIETRAVKVVFGERAKHIPMSSIKSMMGHLIAAAGAVEFMTCILAIQHGMLPPTRNHHDPDPALDLDYVPNVARKCAVDTCISNSFGFGGQNDTLVVTRYKTS
;
A
#
# COMPACT_ATOMS: atom_id res chain seq x y z
N MET A 1 -14.39 -0.03 -19.34
CA MET A 1 -13.84 0.23 -20.69
C MET A 1 -12.33 -0.07 -20.75
N SER A 2 -11.51 0.38 -19.79
CA SER A 2 -10.03 0.16 -19.82
C SER A 2 -9.64 -1.32 -19.91
N LEU A 3 -10.28 -2.20 -19.13
CA LEU A 3 -10.05 -3.65 -19.19
C LEU A 3 -10.26 -4.26 -20.57
N ALA A 4 -11.30 -3.82 -21.30
CA ALA A 4 -11.58 -4.33 -22.64
C ALA A 4 -10.48 -3.99 -23.66
N HIS A 5 -9.87 -2.81 -23.52
CA HIS A 5 -8.71 -2.43 -24.34
C HIS A 5 -7.48 -3.29 -24.03
N LEU A 6 -7.16 -3.49 -22.75
CA LEU A 6 -6.06 -4.36 -22.33
C LEU A 6 -6.30 -5.82 -22.75
N ALA A 7 -7.49 -6.35 -22.52
CA ALA A 7 -7.84 -7.72 -22.91
C ALA A 7 -7.69 -7.94 -24.42
N ARG A 8 -8.14 -6.98 -25.23
CA ARG A 8 -8.00 -7.04 -26.69
C ARG A 8 -6.55 -6.95 -27.14
N GLU A 9 -5.78 -6.01 -26.56
CA GLU A 9 -4.39 -5.75 -26.95
C GLU A 9 -3.49 -6.96 -26.65
N PHE A 10 -3.67 -7.58 -25.48
CA PHE A 10 -2.85 -8.69 -25.03
C PHE A 10 -3.50 -10.07 -25.24
N GLY A 11 -4.65 -10.15 -25.91
CA GLY A 11 -5.35 -11.42 -26.17
C GLY A 11 -5.84 -12.14 -24.89
N ILE A 12 -6.08 -11.42 -23.79
CA ILE A 12 -6.48 -11.97 -22.50
C ILE A 12 -7.96 -12.37 -22.57
N ARG A 13 -8.27 -13.64 -22.22
CA ARG A 13 -9.64 -14.21 -22.30
C ARG A 13 -10.17 -14.75 -20.97
N GLY A 14 -9.37 -14.68 -19.91
CA GLY A 14 -9.74 -15.13 -18.57
C GLY A 14 -10.69 -14.18 -17.85
N PRO A 15 -10.91 -14.39 -16.53
CA PRO A 15 -11.72 -13.51 -15.71
C PRO A 15 -11.24 -12.06 -15.80
N ALA A 16 -12.16 -11.11 -15.90
CA ALA A 16 -11.87 -9.69 -15.94
C ALA A 16 -12.82 -8.94 -15.01
N SER A 17 -12.27 -8.23 -14.05
CA SER A 17 -13.02 -7.47 -13.05
C SER A 17 -12.41 -6.09 -12.83
N ASN A 18 -13.20 -5.19 -12.29
CA ASN A 18 -12.78 -3.84 -11.97
C ASN A 18 -13.09 -3.54 -10.50
N CYS A 19 -12.09 -3.11 -9.74
CA CYS A 19 -12.25 -2.71 -8.35
C CYS A 19 -12.49 -1.20 -8.26
N LEU A 20 -13.48 -0.79 -7.49
CA LEU A 20 -13.85 0.60 -7.29
C LEU A 20 -13.93 0.89 -5.78
N THR A 21 -12.77 1.00 -5.14
CA THR A 21 -12.60 1.22 -3.69
C THR A 21 -11.70 2.42 -3.42
N ALA A 22 -11.93 3.50 -4.18
CA ALA A 22 -11.19 4.76 -4.06
C ALA A 22 -9.67 4.53 -3.97
N CYS A 23 -9.03 4.98 -2.89
CA CYS A 23 -7.58 4.88 -2.72
C CYS A 23 -7.06 3.44 -2.52
N ALA A 24 -7.92 2.48 -2.20
CA ALA A 24 -7.57 1.08 -2.03
C ALA A 24 -7.72 0.25 -3.32
N ALA A 25 -8.24 0.84 -4.40
CA ALA A 25 -8.69 0.12 -5.59
C ALA A 25 -7.62 -0.79 -6.22
N SER A 26 -6.39 -0.34 -6.37
CA SER A 26 -5.34 -1.17 -6.98
C SER A 26 -4.77 -2.21 -6.02
N THR A 27 -4.76 -1.96 -4.71
CA THR A 27 -4.42 -2.97 -3.70
C THR A 27 -5.46 -4.09 -3.72
N GLN A 28 -6.75 -3.74 -3.74
CA GLN A 28 -7.84 -4.70 -3.87
C GLN A 28 -7.73 -5.46 -5.20
N ALA A 29 -7.50 -4.79 -6.32
CA ALA A 29 -7.37 -5.45 -7.61
C ALA A 29 -6.25 -6.51 -7.62
N ILE A 30 -5.10 -6.21 -7.01
CA ILE A 30 -3.99 -7.16 -6.87
C ILE A 30 -4.37 -8.32 -5.93
N GLY A 31 -5.02 -8.03 -4.80
CA GLY A 31 -5.48 -9.01 -3.83
C GLY A 31 -6.52 -9.97 -4.41
N GLU A 32 -7.49 -9.45 -5.18
CA GLU A 32 -8.49 -10.28 -5.86
C GLU A 32 -7.85 -11.14 -6.96
N ALA A 33 -6.91 -10.60 -7.74
CA ALA A 33 -6.17 -11.38 -8.75
C ALA A 33 -5.35 -12.50 -8.09
N PHE A 34 -4.68 -12.22 -6.98
CA PHE A 34 -4.00 -13.24 -6.16
C PHE A 34 -4.98 -14.33 -5.69
N SER A 35 -6.16 -13.94 -5.21
CA SER A 35 -7.19 -14.86 -4.74
C SER A 35 -7.73 -15.73 -5.88
N MET A 36 -7.92 -15.18 -7.08
CA MET A 36 -8.34 -15.92 -8.27
C MET A 36 -7.30 -16.97 -8.68
N ILE A 37 -6.01 -16.63 -8.68
CA ILE A 37 -4.94 -17.60 -8.96
C ILE A 37 -4.91 -18.71 -7.91
N ARG A 38 -5.04 -18.36 -6.63
CA ARG A 38 -5.07 -19.36 -5.54
C ARG A 38 -6.23 -20.34 -5.63
N ARG A 39 -7.40 -19.88 -6.10
CA ARG A 39 -8.57 -20.75 -6.32
C ARG A 39 -8.47 -21.58 -7.59
N GLY A 40 -7.51 -21.27 -8.48
CA GLY A 40 -7.36 -21.96 -9.75
C GLY A 40 -8.24 -21.40 -10.88
N ASP A 41 -8.80 -20.20 -10.72
CA ASP A 41 -9.63 -19.53 -11.74
C ASP A 41 -8.78 -19.04 -12.92
N ALA A 42 -7.48 -18.80 -12.69
CA ALA A 42 -6.50 -18.43 -13.71
C ALA A 42 -5.08 -18.83 -13.26
N ASP A 43 -4.17 -19.07 -14.20
CA ASP A 43 -2.74 -19.30 -13.93
C ASP A 43 -1.92 -18.01 -13.98
N ILE A 44 -2.38 -17.01 -14.75
CA ILE A 44 -1.74 -15.70 -14.91
C ILE A 44 -2.80 -14.61 -14.85
N MET A 45 -2.54 -13.55 -14.11
CA MET A 45 -3.40 -12.35 -14.02
C MET A 45 -2.57 -11.09 -14.21
N MET A 46 -3.02 -10.21 -15.09
CA MET A 46 -2.54 -8.81 -15.14
C MET A 46 -3.39 -7.99 -14.19
N SER A 47 -2.77 -7.32 -13.23
CA SER A 47 -3.49 -6.53 -12.23
C SER A 47 -2.74 -5.25 -11.88
N GLY A 48 -3.45 -4.28 -11.32
CA GLY A 48 -2.89 -2.98 -10.92
C GLY A 48 -3.93 -1.88 -10.96
N GLY A 49 -3.49 -0.66 -11.22
CA GLY A 49 -4.39 0.50 -11.30
C GLY A 49 -3.80 1.68 -12.06
N THR A 50 -4.69 2.56 -12.49
CA THR A 50 -4.36 3.82 -13.14
C THR A 50 -5.25 4.94 -12.62
N HIS A 51 -4.70 6.15 -12.55
CA HIS A 51 -5.45 7.33 -12.14
C HIS A 51 -4.95 8.57 -12.86
N THR A 52 -5.92 9.39 -13.32
CA THR A 52 -5.66 10.69 -13.96
C THR A 52 -6.85 11.61 -13.68
N MET A 53 -6.73 12.46 -12.66
CA MET A 53 -7.79 13.35 -12.17
C MET A 53 -7.27 14.76 -11.86
N ILE A 54 -6.07 15.13 -12.31
CA ILE A 54 -5.54 16.50 -12.14
C ILE A 54 -6.15 17.39 -13.22
N HIS A 55 -7.44 17.66 -13.07
CA HIS A 55 -8.22 18.58 -13.90
C HIS A 55 -9.22 19.35 -13.01
N PRO A 56 -9.80 20.45 -13.48
CA PRO A 56 -10.61 21.34 -12.64
C PRO A 56 -11.69 20.66 -11.81
N LEU A 57 -12.42 19.70 -12.39
CA LEU A 57 -13.46 18.96 -11.66
C LEU A 57 -12.89 18.06 -10.56
N GLY A 58 -11.82 17.31 -10.86
CA GLY A 58 -11.16 16.43 -9.90
C GLY A 58 -10.59 17.21 -8.71
N VAL A 59 -9.82 18.27 -9.00
CA VAL A 59 -9.25 19.13 -7.96
C VAL A 59 -10.36 19.81 -7.13
N THR A 60 -11.41 20.32 -7.77
CA THR A 60 -12.56 20.93 -7.06
C THR A 60 -13.25 19.93 -6.14
N GLY A 61 -13.44 18.68 -6.59
CA GLY A 61 -14.05 17.63 -5.78
C GLY A 61 -13.30 17.39 -4.48
N PHE A 62 -11.98 17.13 -4.55
CA PHE A 62 -11.15 16.89 -3.38
C PHE A 62 -10.95 18.16 -2.52
N ASN A 63 -10.91 19.35 -3.14
CA ASN A 63 -10.81 20.61 -2.41
C ASN A 63 -12.08 20.87 -1.55
N ARG A 64 -13.27 20.53 -2.06
CA ARG A 64 -14.51 20.62 -1.29
C ARG A 64 -14.59 19.63 -0.11
N LEU A 65 -13.86 18.53 -0.18
CA LEU A 65 -13.69 17.58 0.94
C LEU A 65 -12.65 18.05 1.96
N THR A 66 -11.99 19.21 1.72
CA THR A 66 -10.89 19.72 2.56
C THR A 66 -9.75 18.70 2.77
N ALA A 67 -9.58 17.80 1.82
CA ALA A 67 -8.62 16.71 1.90
C ALA A 67 -7.25 17.07 1.29
N LEU A 68 -7.21 18.11 0.43
CA LEU A 68 -5.97 18.55 -0.20
C LEU A 68 -5.15 19.46 0.71
N SER A 69 -3.82 19.37 0.59
CA SER A 69 -2.90 20.31 1.24
C SER A 69 -3.18 21.74 0.77
N THR A 70 -3.21 22.66 1.71
CA THR A 70 -3.34 24.11 1.48
C THR A 70 -2.03 24.86 1.65
N PHE A 71 -0.92 24.13 1.72
CA PHE A 71 0.43 24.68 1.88
C PHE A 71 0.77 25.68 0.78
N LYS A 72 1.28 26.84 1.18
CA LYS A 72 1.57 27.97 0.26
C LYS A 72 3.06 28.25 0.07
N GLY A 73 3.92 27.41 0.63
CA GLY A 73 5.37 27.52 0.45
C GLY A 73 5.83 26.81 -0.83
N ASP A 74 7.05 26.33 -0.82
CA ASP A 74 7.59 25.51 -1.90
C ASP A 74 6.74 24.26 -2.10
N PRO A 75 6.12 24.06 -3.29
CA PRO A 75 5.20 22.93 -3.53
C PRO A 75 5.87 21.57 -3.35
N THR A 76 7.19 21.47 -3.48
CA THR A 76 7.93 20.21 -3.24
C THR A 76 7.90 19.78 -1.78
N LEU A 77 7.56 20.68 -0.85
CA LEU A 77 7.44 20.44 0.58
C LEU A 77 5.99 20.21 1.04
N ALA A 78 5.02 20.26 0.13
CA ALA A 78 3.60 20.18 0.49
C ALA A 78 3.18 18.80 0.98
N SER A 79 3.64 17.72 0.35
CA SER A 79 3.37 16.35 0.80
C SER A 79 4.33 15.97 1.92
N ARG A 80 3.82 15.94 3.18
CA ARG A 80 4.63 15.71 4.40
C ARG A 80 3.94 14.78 5.40
N PRO A 81 3.73 13.50 5.04
CA PRO A 81 3.11 12.52 5.92
C PRO A 81 3.81 12.42 7.27
N PHE A 82 3.04 12.16 8.32
CA PHE A 82 3.48 11.97 9.71
C PHE A 82 4.11 13.20 10.39
N CYS A 83 4.13 14.35 9.72
CA CYS A 83 4.55 15.62 10.31
C CYS A 83 3.44 16.26 11.15
N MET A 84 3.82 17.07 12.15
CA MET A 84 2.88 17.90 12.92
C MET A 84 2.14 18.89 12.02
N SER A 85 2.86 19.50 11.06
CA SER A 85 2.35 20.49 10.12
C SER A 85 1.62 19.89 8.91
N ARG A 86 1.40 18.56 8.85
CA ARG A 86 0.63 17.95 7.75
C ARG A 86 -0.78 18.53 7.68
N ASP A 87 -1.26 18.79 6.49
CA ASP A 87 -2.53 19.51 6.27
C ASP A 87 -3.38 18.95 5.13
N GLY A 88 -3.04 17.80 4.62
CA GLY A 88 -3.75 17.15 3.51
C GLY A 88 -2.81 16.48 2.53
N PHE A 89 -3.34 15.79 1.55
CA PHE A 89 -2.54 15.14 0.51
C PHE A 89 -2.33 16.05 -0.71
N VAL A 90 -1.30 15.76 -1.50
CA VAL A 90 -1.06 16.32 -2.82
C VAL A 90 -1.51 15.29 -3.85
N MET A 91 -2.33 15.69 -4.83
CA MET A 91 -2.76 14.79 -5.90
C MET A 91 -1.59 14.42 -6.80
N GLY A 92 -1.51 13.16 -7.17
CA GLY A 92 -0.62 12.64 -8.20
C GLY A 92 -1.38 11.88 -9.28
N GLU A 93 -0.78 11.66 -10.43
CA GLU A 93 -1.29 10.83 -11.52
C GLU A 93 -0.27 9.76 -11.88
N GLY A 94 -0.75 8.63 -12.35
CA GLY A 94 0.12 7.56 -12.77
C GLY A 94 -0.59 6.22 -12.90
N SER A 95 0.20 5.20 -13.17
CA SER A 95 -0.27 3.82 -13.26
C SER A 95 0.79 2.86 -12.77
N GLY A 96 0.35 1.70 -12.27
CA GLY A 96 1.21 0.57 -11.93
C GLY A 96 0.50 -0.72 -12.29
N MET A 97 1.23 -1.63 -12.96
CA MET A 97 0.72 -2.94 -13.37
C MET A 97 1.71 -4.01 -12.97
N VAL A 98 1.19 -5.13 -12.50
CA VAL A 98 1.96 -6.32 -12.18
C VAL A 98 1.36 -7.53 -12.89
N ILE A 99 2.20 -8.50 -13.19
CA ILE A 99 1.81 -9.83 -13.64
C ILE A 99 1.93 -10.76 -12.45
N LEU A 100 0.80 -11.28 -11.98
CA LEU A 100 0.75 -12.35 -11.00
C LEU A 100 0.67 -13.68 -11.74
N GLU A 101 1.42 -14.67 -11.29
CA GLU A 101 1.50 -15.96 -11.94
C GLU A 101 1.62 -17.07 -10.88
N LYS A 102 0.95 -18.17 -11.11
CA LYS A 102 1.09 -19.37 -10.29
C LYS A 102 2.55 -19.85 -10.33
N LEU A 103 3.16 -20.07 -9.17
CA LEU A 103 4.59 -20.38 -9.06
C LEU A 103 5.01 -21.55 -9.96
N GLY A 104 4.27 -22.67 -9.94
CA GLY A 104 4.60 -23.82 -10.78
C GLY A 104 4.54 -23.53 -12.29
N HIS A 105 3.63 -22.64 -12.74
CA HIS A 105 3.53 -22.19 -14.11
C HIS A 105 4.74 -21.31 -14.49
N ALA A 106 5.12 -20.37 -13.63
CA ALA A 106 6.27 -19.49 -13.83
C ALA A 106 7.58 -20.29 -13.95
N LEU A 107 7.80 -21.24 -13.05
CA LEU A 107 9.00 -22.09 -13.05
C LEU A 107 9.05 -23.01 -14.28
N ALA A 108 7.91 -23.56 -14.69
CA ALA A 108 7.84 -24.45 -15.88
C ALA A 108 8.27 -23.74 -17.18
N ARG A 109 8.08 -22.43 -17.29
CA ARG A 109 8.54 -21.64 -18.44
C ARG A 109 9.92 -20.96 -18.23
N GLY A 110 10.61 -21.27 -17.13
CA GLY A 110 11.94 -20.73 -16.82
C GLY A 110 11.94 -19.28 -16.32
N ALA A 111 10.81 -18.78 -15.82
CA ALA A 111 10.76 -17.43 -15.26
C ALA A 111 11.40 -17.39 -13.87
N THR A 112 12.02 -16.26 -13.54
CA THR A 112 12.49 -15.95 -12.19
C THR A 112 11.49 -15.03 -11.51
N PRO A 113 10.77 -15.49 -10.45
CA PRO A 113 9.86 -14.64 -9.71
C PRO A 113 10.61 -13.48 -9.05
N LEU A 114 10.04 -12.28 -9.10
CA LEU A 114 10.61 -11.09 -8.45
C LEU A 114 10.36 -11.10 -6.94
N ALA A 115 9.20 -11.60 -6.55
CA ALA A 115 8.74 -11.76 -5.18
C ALA A 115 7.51 -12.68 -5.16
N GLU A 116 7.04 -13.05 -3.99
CA GLU A 116 5.86 -13.88 -3.80
C GLU A 116 4.81 -13.14 -2.98
N VAL A 117 3.57 -13.06 -3.49
CA VAL A 117 2.42 -12.59 -2.72
C VAL A 117 1.94 -13.74 -1.85
N ILE A 118 1.93 -13.52 -0.53
CA ILE A 118 1.59 -14.58 0.43
C ILE A 118 0.36 -14.28 1.26
N GLY A 119 -0.14 -13.03 1.23
CA GLY A 119 -1.33 -12.66 1.97
C GLY A 119 -2.04 -11.45 1.40
N TYR A 120 -3.34 -11.45 1.54
CA TYR A 120 -4.26 -10.35 1.23
C TYR A 120 -5.34 -10.29 2.30
N GLY A 121 -5.63 -9.10 2.78
CA GLY A 121 -6.71 -8.86 3.72
C GLY A 121 -7.50 -7.63 3.32
N SER A 122 -8.81 -7.72 3.42
CA SER A 122 -9.75 -6.64 3.12
C SER A 122 -10.76 -6.50 4.25
N SER A 123 -11.18 -5.27 4.53
CA SER A 123 -12.21 -4.98 5.52
C SER A 123 -12.95 -3.69 5.18
N ALA A 124 -14.05 -3.45 5.87
CA ALA A 124 -14.80 -2.21 5.80
C ALA A 124 -14.98 -1.60 7.20
N ASP A 125 -14.83 -0.28 7.30
CA ASP A 125 -14.98 0.45 8.58
C ASP A 125 -16.42 0.48 9.10
N ALA A 126 -17.41 0.43 8.20
CA ALA A 126 -18.82 0.62 8.52
C ALA A 126 -19.06 1.88 9.40
N PHE A 127 -18.41 2.98 9.07
CA PHE A 127 -18.42 4.20 9.85
C PHE A 127 -18.99 5.39 9.05
N ARG A 128 -18.16 6.15 8.37
CA ARG A 128 -18.56 7.31 7.54
C ARG A 128 -18.05 7.17 6.13
N ILE A 129 -18.65 7.89 5.18
CA ILE A 129 -18.26 7.79 3.77
C ILE A 129 -16.84 8.36 3.53
N THR A 130 -16.49 9.44 4.20
CA THR A 130 -15.22 10.16 3.97
C THR A 130 -14.22 10.05 5.12
N ASP A 131 -14.67 9.61 6.29
CA ASP A 131 -13.84 9.54 7.49
C ASP A 131 -13.48 8.08 7.81
N ILE A 132 -12.24 7.88 8.25
CA ILE A 132 -11.76 6.58 8.74
C ILE A 132 -12.27 6.39 10.18
N GLN A 133 -12.54 5.16 10.57
CA GLN A 133 -12.98 4.80 11.90
C GLN A 133 -11.86 5.14 12.92
N PRO A 134 -12.13 5.99 13.95
CA PRO A 134 -11.08 6.65 14.76
C PRO A 134 -10.13 5.70 15.51
N GLU A 135 -10.61 4.52 15.94
CA GLU A 135 -9.78 3.53 16.63
C GLU A 135 -8.95 2.68 15.66
N GLY A 136 -9.13 2.83 14.32
CA GLY A 136 -8.40 2.09 13.30
C GLY A 136 -8.75 0.59 13.22
N ARG A 137 -9.96 0.22 13.70
CA ARG A 137 -10.36 -1.19 13.75
C ARG A 137 -10.42 -1.85 12.38
N GLY A 138 -10.93 -1.13 11.36
CA GLY A 138 -10.97 -1.66 9.99
C GLY A 138 -9.56 -1.85 9.44
N ALA A 139 -8.69 -0.84 9.54
CA ALA A 139 -7.30 -0.94 9.11
C ALA A 139 -6.57 -2.11 9.80
N ALA A 140 -6.71 -2.23 11.14
CA ALA A 140 -6.14 -3.35 11.89
C ALA A 140 -6.72 -4.70 11.46
N ALA A 141 -8.01 -4.77 11.15
CA ALA A 141 -8.65 -6.00 10.67
C ALA A 141 -8.11 -6.44 9.30
N ALA A 142 -7.92 -5.50 8.36
CA ALA A 142 -7.32 -5.80 7.05
C ALA A 142 -5.87 -6.30 7.20
N ILE A 143 -5.05 -5.65 8.03
CA ILE A 143 -3.66 -6.08 8.30
C ILE A 143 -3.67 -7.49 8.92
N ASN A 144 -4.48 -7.74 9.95
CA ASN A 144 -4.55 -9.05 10.60
C ASN A 144 -5.01 -10.15 9.63
N ALA A 145 -6.02 -9.89 8.79
CA ALA A 145 -6.49 -10.85 7.80
C ALA A 145 -5.39 -11.21 6.79
N ALA A 146 -4.62 -10.21 6.32
CA ALA A 146 -3.50 -10.43 5.42
C ALA A 146 -2.37 -11.26 6.09
N LEU A 147 -2.02 -10.94 7.34
CA LEU A 147 -1.02 -11.69 8.11
C LEU A 147 -1.48 -13.12 8.41
N GLN A 148 -2.75 -13.31 8.76
CA GLN A 148 -3.33 -14.64 8.99
C GLN A 148 -3.27 -15.50 7.72
N GLN A 149 -3.60 -14.93 6.55
CA GLN A 149 -3.51 -15.63 5.29
C GLN A 149 -2.05 -15.96 4.93
N ALA A 150 -1.10 -15.09 5.28
CA ALA A 150 0.33 -15.30 5.14
C ALA A 150 0.92 -16.26 6.18
N GLN A 151 0.15 -16.69 7.17
CA GLN A 151 0.60 -17.50 8.32
C GLN A 151 1.73 -16.82 9.12
N ILE A 152 1.67 -15.50 9.26
CA ILE A 152 2.62 -14.70 10.03
C ILE A 152 1.98 -14.26 11.34
N ASP A 153 2.60 -14.63 12.46
CA ASP A 153 2.27 -14.07 13.77
C ASP A 153 2.92 -12.67 13.90
N PRO A 154 2.13 -11.59 14.08
CA PRO A 154 2.67 -10.23 14.21
C PRO A 154 3.57 -10.04 15.45
N ALA A 155 3.44 -10.89 16.47
CA ALA A 155 4.28 -10.85 17.66
C ALA A 155 5.61 -11.63 17.52
N ALA A 156 5.72 -12.48 16.49
CA ALA A 156 6.89 -13.33 16.30
C ALA A 156 8.11 -12.54 15.79
N VAL A 157 9.28 -13.09 16.09
CA VAL A 157 10.56 -12.60 15.58
C VAL A 157 11.29 -13.70 14.81
N GLY A 158 12.08 -13.29 13.85
CA GLY A 158 12.94 -14.18 13.09
C GLY A 158 14.16 -14.64 13.91
N PRO A 159 14.99 -15.53 13.34
CA PRO A 159 16.22 -16.01 13.96
C PRO A 159 17.22 -14.89 14.28
N ASP A 160 17.13 -13.77 13.58
CA ASP A 160 17.96 -12.57 13.78
C ASP A 160 17.39 -11.61 14.85
N GLY A 161 16.30 -11.97 15.51
CA GLY A 161 15.64 -11.19 16.55
C GLY A 161 14.77 -10.05 16.03
N ARG A 162 14.68 -9.85 14.70
CA ARG A 162 13.83 -8.82 14.10
C ARG A 162 12.38 -9.31 13.91
N PRO A 163 11.39 -8.39 13.88
CA PRO A 163 10.03 -8.75 13.47
C PRO A 163 10.02 -9.47 12.11
N LEU A 164 9.05 -10.36 11.89
CA LEU A 164 8.90 -11.07 10.60
C LEU A 164 8.51 -10.15 9.46
N ILE A 165 7.87 -9.03 9.75
CA ILE A 165 7.64 -7.94 8.79
C ILE A 165 8.81 -6.96 8.88
N HIS A 166 9.49 -6.76 7.76
CA HIS A 166 10.71 -5.95 7.68
C HIS A 166 10.46 -4.53 7.20
N TYR A 167 9.30 -4.27 6.57
CA TYR A 167 8.93 -2.96 6.06
C TYR A 167 7.42 -2.85 5.87
N ILE A 168 6.90 -1.67 6.17
CA ILE A 168 5.52 -1.27 5.91
C ILE A 168 5.53 -0.12 4.87
N SER A 169 4.98 -0.38 3.68
CA SER A 169 4.60 0.69 2.76
C SER A 169 3.27 1.25 3.24
N ALA A 170 3.33 2.41 3.83
CA ALA A 170 2.19 3.05 4.47
C ALA A 170 1.21 3.64 3.47
N HIS A 171 -0.07 3.67 3.84
CA HIS A 171 -1.01 4.53 3.16
C HIS A 171 -0.60 6.01 3.27
N GLY A 172 -0.30 6.50 4.46
CA GLY A 172 0.45 7.74 4.75
C GLY A 172 0.14 8.91 3.83
N THR A 173 -1.09 9.45 3.90
CA THR A 173 -1.55 10.49 2.96
C THR A 173 -1.08 11.90 3.30
N GLY A 174 -0.63 12.14 4.53
CA GLY A 174 -0.36 13.48 5.03
C GLY A 174 -1.62 14.19 5.54
N THR A 175 -2.74 13.47 5.71
CA THR A 175 -3.90 13.98 6.44
C THR A 175 -3.75 13.70 7.94
N LYS A 176 -4.32 14.59 8.78
CA LYS A 176 -4.21 14.43 10.24
C LYS A 176 -4.86 13.14 10.71
N GLU A 177 -6.00 12.82 10.16
CA GLU A 177 -6.81 11.66 10.52
C GLU A 177 -6.11 10.36 10.10
N ASN A 178 -5.82 10.20 8.81
CA ASN A 178 -5.26 8.95 8.30
C ASN A 178 -3.95 8.58 8.99
N ASP A 179 -2.98 9.48 9.05
CA ASP A 179 -1.65 9.16 9.56
C ASP A 179 -1.69 8.76 11.05
N SER A 180 -2.59 9.40 11.82
CA SER A 180 -2.82 9.06 13.23
C SER A 180 -3.49 7.69 13.40
N ILE A 181 -4.49 7.41 12.57
CA ILE A 181 -5.26 6.16 12.63
C ILE A 181 -4.42 4.99 12.13
N GLU A 182 -3.66 5.17 11.04
CA GLU A 182 -2.75 4.13 10.53
C GLU A 182 -1.67 3.79 11.55
N THR A 183 -1.03 4.80 12.15
CA THR A 183 -0.06 4.59 13.24
C THR A 183 -0.66 3.78 14.39
N ARG A 184 -1.90 4.09 14.78
CA ARG A 184 -2.64 3.36 15.82
C ARG A 184 -2.92 1.92 15.39
N ALA A 185 -3.41 1.70 14.17
CA ALA A 185 -3.70 0.36 13.65
C ALA A 185 -2.45 -0.52 13.63
N VAL A 186 -1.31 0.01 13.18
CA VAL A 186 -0.02 -0.70 13.20
C VAL A 186 0.38 -1.05 14.64
N LYS A 187 0.24 -0.13 15.59
CA LYS A 187 0.51 -0.41 17.01
C LYS A 187 -0.42 -1.47 17.60
N VAL A 188 -1.71 -1.45 17.25
CA VAL A 188 -2.68 -2.45 17.70
C VAL A 188 -2.31 -3.85 17.20
N VAL A 189 -1.87 -3.97 15.95
CA VAL A 189 -1.52 -5.26 15.34
C VAL A 189 -0.19 -5.79 15.84
N PHE A 190 0.85 -4.96 15.87
CA PHE A 190 2.22 -5.40 16.15
C PHE A 190 2.68 -5.17 17.60
N GLY A 191 1.87 -4.50 18.43
CA GLY A 191 2.22 -4.17 19.81
C GLY A 191 3.56 -3.44 19.89
N GLU A 192 4.41 -3.83 20.81
CA GLU A 192 5.77 -3.25 20.98
C GLU A 192 6.67 -3.47 19.76
N ARG A 193 6.38 -4.47 18.91
CA ARG A 193 7.15 -4.72 17.68
C ARG A 193 6.97 -3.60 16.65
N ALA A 194 5.87 -2.86 16.69
CA ALA A 194 5.59 -1.75 15.77
C ALA A 194 6.76 -0.73 15.70
N LYS A 195 7.42 -0.46 16.83
CA LYS A 195 8.57 0.46 16.91
C LYS A 195 9.83 -0.03 16.20
N HIS A 196 9.88 -1.33 15.90
CA HIS A 196 11.03 -1.98 15.25
C HIS A 196 10.77 -2.32 13.79
N ILE A 197 9.61 -1.95 13.26
CA ILE A 197 9.24 -2.15 11.84
C ILE A 197 9.34 -0.80 11.15
N PRO A 198 10.33 -0.57 10.27
CA PRO A 198 10.39 0.64 9.46
C PRO A 198 9.13 0.77 8.60
N MET A 199 8.58 1.99 8.54
CA MET A 199 7.39 2.32 7.78
C MET A 199 7.63 3.61 7.01
N SER A 200 7.21 3.72 5.76
CA SER A 200 7.33 4.99 5.05
C SER A 200 6.21 5.21 4.04
N SER A 201 5.98 6.47 3.68
CA SER A 201 5.03 6.86 2.65
C SER A 201 5.75 7.47 1.45
N ILE A 202 5.71 6.78 0.32
CA ILE A 202 6.22 7.31 -0.96
C ILE A 202 5.35 8.43 -1.53
N LYS A 203 4.15 8.65 -0.99
CA LYS A 203 3.29 9.79 -1.37
C LYS A 203 3.98 11.13 -1.09
N SER A 204 4.95 11.17 -0.17
CA SER A 204 5.81 12.33 0.07
C SER A 204 6.70 12.71 -1.12
N MET A 205 6.92 11.78 -2.07
CA MET A 205 7.76 11.99 -3.26
C MET A 205 6.97 12.12 -4.56
N MET A 206 5.80 11.46 -4.64
CA MET A 206 5.05 11.36 -5.90
C MET A 206 3.59 11.83 -5.79
N GLY A 207 3.16 12.28 -4.63
CA GLY A 207 1.77 12.59 -4.36
C GLY A 207 0.89 11.34 -4.21
N HIS A 208 -0.39 11.55 -4.00
CA HIS A 208 -1.39 10.49 -3.86
C HIS A 208 -2.00 10.15 -5.22
N LEU A 209 -1.67 8.98 -5.76
CA LEU A 209 -2.17 8.50 -7.05
C LEU A 209 -3.59 7.89 -6.97
N ILE A 210 -4.31 8.11 -5.88
CA ILE A 210 -5.67 7.62 -5.63
C ILE A 210 -5.81 6.14 -6.01
N ALA A 211 -6.56 5.81 -7.08
CA ALA A 211 -6.82 4.43 -7.50
C ALA A 211 -5.55 3.66 -7.93
N ALA A 212 -4.48 4.35 -8.34
CA ALA A 212 -3.20 3.73 -8.73
C ALA A 212 -2.21 3.60 -7.57
N ALA A 213 -2.47 4.26 -6.43
CA ALA A 213 -1.50 4.37 -5.34
C ALA A 213 -1.02 2.99 -4.84
N GLY A 214 -1.95 2.10 -4.52
CA GLY A 214 -1.60 0.79 -3.97
C GLY A 214 -0.77 -0.09 -4.90
N ALA A 215 -0.95 0.01 -6.22
CA ALA A 215 -0.13 -0.74 -7.16
C ALA A 215 1.33 -0.25 -7.15
N VAL A 216 1.56 1.06 -7.11
CA VAL A 216 2.91 1.63 -7.07
C VAL A 216 3.56 1.37 -5.70
N GLU A 217 2.80 1.43 -4.62
CA GLU A 217 3.25 1.09 -3.27
C GLU A 217 3.60 -0.38 -3.14
N PHE A 218 2.82 -1.28 -3.72
CA PHE A 218 3.13 -2.69 -3.80
C PHE A 218 4.41 -2.98 -4.62
N MET A 219 4.57 -2.35 -5.79
CA MET A 219 5.81 -2.44 -6.56
C MET A 219 7.02 -1.92 -5.77
N THR A 220 6.83 -0.88 -4.96
CA THR A 220 7.88 -0.35 -4.07
C THR A 220 8.31 -1.38 -3.03
N CYS A 221 7.39 -2.17 -2.47
CA CYS A 221 7.74 -3.29 -1.59
C CYS A 221 8.62 -4.32 -2.32
N ILE A 222 8.28 -4.68 -3.56
CA ILE A 222 9.07 -5.62 -4.37
C ILE A 222 10.48 -5.06 -4.61
N LEU A 223 10.59 -3.79 -4.97
CA LEU A 223 11.89 -3.12 -5.20
C LEU A 223 12.70 -3.03 -3.89
N ALA A 224 12.05 -2.77 -2.74
CA ALA A 224 12.72 -2.79 -1.45
C ALA A 224 13.31 -4.17 -1.13
N ILE A 225 12.58 -5.24 -1.41
CA ILE A 225 13.05 -6.62 -1.26
C ILE A 225 14.24 -6.90 -2.18
N GLN A 226 14.17 -6.49 -3.45
CA GLN A 226 15.22 -6.77 -4.44
C GLN A 226 16.52 -6.02 -4.15
N HIS A 227 16.40 -4.74 -3.77
CA HIS A 227 17.56 -3.85 -3.63
C HIS A 227 18.07 -3.71 -2.19
N GLY A 228 17.34 -4.23 -1.19
CA GLY A 228 17.70 -4.03 0.21
C GLY A 228 17.72 -2.55 0.60
N MET A 229 16.75 -1.78 0.09
CA MET A 229 16.70 -0.33 0.26
C MET A 229 15.27 0.10 0.59
N LEU A 230 15.10 0.75 1.74
CA LEU A 230 13.81 1.34 2.14
C LEU A 230 13.70 2.76 1.59
N PRO A 231 12.61 3.10 0.88
CA PRO A 231 12.36 4.47 0.46
C PRO A 231 12.02 5.34 1.66
N PRO A 232 12.38 6.63 1.65
CA PRO A 232 12.09 7.52 2.76
C PRO A 232 10.67 8.07 2.71
N THR A 233 10.17 8.50 3.87
CA THR A 233 9.17 9.57 3.94
C THR A 233 9.91 10.90 3.80
N ARG A 234 9.76 11.57 2.66
CA ARG A 234 10.35 12.89 2.42
C ARG A 234 9.59 13.97 3.18
N ASN A 235 10.22 15.13 3.35
CA ASN A 235 9.64 16.29 4.02
C ASN A 235 9.28 16.05 5.50
N HIS A 236 9.89 15.05 6.13
CA HIS A 236 9.67 14.72 7.53
C HIS A 236 10.62 15.57 8.41
N HIS A 237 10.28 16.86 8.55
CA HIS A 237 11.13 17.87 9.24
C HIS A 237 10.62 18.23 10.63
N ASP A 238 9.33 18.10 10.88
CA ASP A 238 8.66 18.40 12.14
C ASP A 238 7.82 17.18 12.59
N PRO A 239 8.47 16.13 13.12
CA PRO A 239 7.78 14.90 13.51
C PRO A 239 6.68 15.18 14.53
N ASP A 240 5.51 14.56 14.34
CA ASP A 240 4.42 14.62 15.31
C ASP A 240 4.75 13.71 16.49
N PRO A 241 4.90 14.23 17.73
CA PRO A 241 5.26 13.41 18.90
C PRO A 241 4.25 12.31 19.24
N ALA A 242 3.00 12.43 18.76
CA ALA A 242 1.98 11.40 18.94
C ALA A 242 2.18 10.21 17.98
N LEU A 243 3.00 10.38 16.94
CA LEU A 243 3.29 9.39 15.90
C LEU A 243 4.73 8.91 16.08
N ASP A 244 4.94 7.96 17.00
CA ASP A 244 6.25 7.55 17.53
C ASP A 244 6.81 6.25 16.90
N LEU A 245 6.48 5.98 15.62
CA LEU A 245 7.07 4.88 14.85
C LEU A 245 8.28 5.36 14.02
N ASP A 246 8.99 4.42 13.41
CA ASP A 246 10.11 4.72 12.50
C ASP A 246 9.59 4.96 11.08
N TYR A 247 9.43 6.20 10.68
CA TYR A 247 8.91 6.59 9.36
C TYR A 247 9.98 6.73 8.27
N VAL A 248 11.19 6.22 8.49
CA VAL A 248 12.33 6.33 7.55
C VAL A 248 12.51 7.77 7.06
N PRO A 249 12.84 8.73 7.93
CA PRO A 249 12.77 10.15 7.61
C PRO A 249 13.80 10.56 6.56
N ASN A 250 13.34 11.26 5.54
CA ASN A 250 14.07 12.04 4.54
C ASN A 250 15.12 11.32 3.66
N VAL A 251 15.77 10.26 4.15
CA VAL A 251 16.87 9.58 3.45
C VAL A 251 16.57 8.09 3.33
N ALA A 252 16.77 7.53 2.14
CA ALA A 252 16.65 6.10 1.91
C ALA A 252 17.64 5.31 2.80
N ARG A 253 17.18 4.16 3.31
CA ARG A 253 17.95 3.37 4.29
C ARG A 253 18.26 1.98 3.72
N LYS A 254 19.54 1.59 3.74
CA LYS A 254 19.91 0.18 3.50
C LYS A 254 19.39 -0.69 4.63
N CYS A 255 18.67 -1.73 4.28
CA CYS A 255 18.09 -2.69 5.21
C CYS A 255 17.87 -4.03 4.52
N ALA A 256 18.23 -5.13 5.15
CA ALA A 256 17.86 -6.45 4.66
C ALA A 256 16.33 -6.60 4.80
N VAL A 257 15.64 -6.79 3.69
CA VAL A 257 14.19 -6.85 3.60
C VAL A 257 13.78 -8.15 2.92
N ASP A 258 13.05 -8.99 3.61
CA ASP A 258 12.49 -10.22 3.04
C ASP A 258 10.97 -10.15 2.92
N THR A 259 10.28 -9.56 3.88
CA THR A 259 8.82 -9.52 3.89
C THR A 259 8.32 -8.10 4.17
N CYS A 260 7.39 -7.64 3.35
CA CYS A 260 6.75 -6.34 3.44
C CYS A 260 5.24 -6.45 3.52
N ILE A 261 4.60 -5.46 4.11
CA ILE A 261 3.16 -5.20 3.92
C ILE A 261 2.96 -3.87 3.20
N SER A 262 1.92 -3.80 2.37
CA SER A 262 1.47 -2.58 1.71
C SER A 262 0.03 -2.30 2.12
N ASN A 263 -0.21 -1.15 2.75
CA ASN A 263 -1.51 -0.75 3.26
C ASN A 263 -2.17 0.28 2.34
N SER A 264 -3.47 0.13 2.13
CA SER A 264 -4.29 1.14 1.45
C SER A 264 -5.62 1.30 2.15
N PHE A 265 -5.95 2.53 2.53
CA PHE A 265 -7.20 2.89 3.20
C PHE A 265 -7.93 3.92 2.35
N GLY A 266 -9.13 3.57 1.90
CA GLY A 266 -9.89 4.37 0.93
C GLY A 266 -11.14 4.99 1.53
N PHE A 267 -11.59 6.10 0.94
CA PHE A 267 -12.92 6.62 1.19
C PHE A 267 -13.98 5.54 0.99
N GLY A 268 -15.06 5.60 1.76
CA GLY A 268 -16.03 4.53 1.88
C GLY A 268 -15.67 3.50 2.96
N GLY A 269 -14.57 3.74 3.70
CA GLY A 269 -14.08 2.84 4.75
C GLY A 269 -13.49 1.54 4.21
N GLN A 270 -12.95 1.55 2.99
CA GLN A 270 -12.32 0.38 2.38
C GLN A 270 -10.86 0.26 2.83
N ASN A 271 -10.51 -0.86 3.41
CA ASN A 271 -9.16 -1.12 3.91
C ASN A 271 -8.62 -2.40 3.28
N ASP A 272 -7.49 -2.31 2.61
CA ASP A 272 -6.84 -3.42 1.94
C ASP A 272 -5.35 -3.49 2.29
N THR A 273 -4.85 -4.68 2.55
CA THR A 273 -3.44 -4.94 2.86
C THR A 273 -2.93 -6.13 2.06
N LEU A 274 -1.77 -5.99 1.45
CA LEU A 274 -1.03 -7.06 0.78
C LEU A 274 0.21 -7.43 1.59
N VAL A 275 0.54 -8.73 1.64
CA VAL A 275 1.80 -9.24 2.17
C VAL A 275 2.61 -9.83 1.03
N VAL A 276 3.83 -9.36 0.86
CA VAL A 276 4.77 -9.81 -0.16
C VAL A 276 6.09 -10.20 0.47
N THR A 277 6.66 -11.31 0.01
CA THR A 277 7.93 -11.82 0.53
C THR A 277 8.93 -12.09 -0.60
N ARG A 278 10.19 -12.16 -0.25
CA ARG A 278 11.27 -12.60 -1.14
C ARG A 278 11.00 -14.03 -1.61
N TYR A 279 11.02 -14.23 -2.91
CA TYR A 279 11.08 -15.59 -3.44
C TYR A 279 12.43 -16.22 -3.10
N LYS A 280 12.41 -17.39 -2.49
CA LYS A 280 13.63 -18.20 -2.20
C LYS A 280 13.58 -19.43 -3.08
N THR A 281 14.60 -19.61 -3.92
CA THR A 281 14.79 -20.90 -4.59
C THR A 281 15.06 -21.96 -3.55
N SER A 282 14.22 -23.01 -3.53
CA SER A 282 14.40 -24.21 -2.71
C SER A 282 15.58 -25.02 -3.20
#